data_82e8b0d38ac6fdd1e352a1c4f23bb9cc
#
_entry.id   82e8b0d38ac6fdd1e352a1c4f23bb9cc
#
_cell.length_a   1.000
_cell.length_b   1.000
_cell.length_c   1.000
_cell.angle_alpha   90.00
_cell.angle_beta   90.00
_cell.angle_gamma   90.00
#
_symmetry.space_group_name_H-M   'P 1'
#
loop_
_entity.id
_entity.type
_entity.pdbx_description
1 polymer ?
#
loop_
_entity_poly.entity_id
_entity_poly.type
_entity_poly.pdbx_seq_one_letter_code
_entity_poly.pdbx_strand_id
1 'polypeptide(L)'
;MNNLDAIYVDVDDFCLLFEPQWLEHLISTGEKQRIKPSRLSSSEVMTILIAFHQSGYRDFKTYYTKFVCQYWRHYFPDLVSYTRMLKLLQATLPALCSYLKQRFDKPTGIAFIDSTSLKVCHNMRIPRHQVFADEAKRGKGTMGWFYGFKLHLIMNDEGGLLAVKVTAGNVDDRKPVLDMVRNVTGSLYADKGYVSTSLKAELAEQGIDFITGQRSNMKRQPISSWDRAMLSKRFIIETVFDQLKNICLLYTSPSPRDPT
;
A
#
# COMPACT_ATOMS: atom_id res chain seq x y z
N MET A 1 18.51 14.86 1.05
CA MET A 1 17.42 15.85 1.16
C MET A 1 16.39 15.49 0.12
N ASN A 2 15.19 15.13 0.54
CA ASN A 2 14.11 14.88 -0.41
C ASN A 2 13.77 16.21 -1.07
N ASN A 3 13.80 16.23 -2.39
CA ASN A 3 13.47 17.42 -3.16
C ASN A 3 11.96 17.65 -3.08
N LEU A 4 11.52 18.46 -2.09
CA LEU A 4 10.10 18.77 -1.88
C LEU A 4 9.47 19.37 -3.13
N ASP A 5 10.22 20.19 -3.86
CA ASP A 5 9.76 20.84 -5.08
C ASP A 5 9.47 19.81 -6.17
N ALA A 6 10.34 18.79 -6.32
CA ALA A 6 10.11 17.71 -7.30
C ALA A 6 8.86 16.88 -6.95
N ILE A 7 8.64 16.60 -5.65
CA ILE A 7 7.41 15.90 -5.20
C ILE A 7 6.19 16.78 -5.50
N TYR A 8 6.27 18.06 -5.21
CA TYR A 8 5.15 18.98 -5.42
C TYR A 8 4.79 19.08 -6.91
N VAL A 9 5.77 19.33 -7.78
CA VAL A 9 5.55 19.47 -9.22
C VAL A 9 4.90 18.19 -9.79
N ASP A 10 5.44 17.04 -9.45
CA ASP A 10 4.93 15.76 -9.93
C ASP A 10 3.50 15.47 -9.46
N VAL A 11 3.18 15.80 -8.21
CA VAL A 11 1.82 15.66 -7.65
C VAL A 11 0.88 16.71 -8.22
N ASP A 12 1.35 17.93 -8.45
CA ASP A 12 0.54 19.03 -8.98
C ASP A 12 0.16 18.78 -10.44
N ASP A 13 1.10 18.35 -11.28
CA ASP A 13 0.84 17.93 -12.66
C ASP A 13 -0.25 16.84 -12.72
N PHE A 14 -0.21 15.87 -11.80
CA PHE A 14 -1.25 14.88 -11.68
C PHE A 14 -2.59 15.50 -11.27
N CYS A 15 -2.61 16.34 -10.23
CA CYS A 15 -3.83 16.96 -9.71
C CYS A 15 -4.52 17.85 -10.74
N LEU A 16 -3.75 18.61 -11.54
CA LEU A 16 -4.28 19.44 -12.62
C LEU A 16 -5.11 18.65 -13.65
N LEU A 17 -4.73 17.39 -13.90
CA LEU A 17 -5.46 16.51 -14.82
C LEU A 17 -6.60 15.76 -14.12
N PHE A 18 -6.39 15.31 -12.88
CA PHE A 18 -7.32 14.45 -12.17
C PHE A 18 -8.50 15.22 -11.55
N GLU A 19 -8.23 16.36 -10.91
CA GLU A 19 -9.25 17.07 -10.12
C GLU A 19 -10.47 17.52 -10.94
N PRO A 20 -10.35 18.11 -12.14
CA PRO A 20 -11.50 18.52 -12.92
C PRO A 20 -12.44 17.36 -13.21
N GLN A 21 -11.89 16.23 -13.65
CA GLN A 21 -12.64 15.01 -13.97
C GLN A 21 -13.31 14.41 -12.72
N TRP A 22 -12.59 14.39 -11.60
CA TRP A 22 -13.12 13.90 -10.33
C TRP A 22 -14.25 14.78 -9.79
N LEU A 23 -14.12 16.09 -9.89
CA LEU A 23 -15.16 17.03 -9.47
C LEU A 23 -16.41 16.91 -10.34
N GLU A 24 -16.25 16.78 -11.66
CA GLU A 24 -17.37 16.53 -12.57
C GLU A 24 -18.10 15.22 -12.23
N HIS A 25 -17.36 14.16 -11.93
CA HIS A 25 -17.93 12.89 -11.47
C HIS A 25 -18.74 13.07 -10.17
N LEU A 26 -18.19 13.76 -9.15
CA LEU A 26 -18.90 14.01 -7.89
C LEU A 26 -20.17 14.85 -8.04
N ILE A 27 -20.21 15.76 -9.00
CA ILE A 27 -21.40 16.55 -9.31
C ILE A 27 -22.44 15.68 -10.03
N SER A 28 -22.02 14.90 -11.03
CA SER A 28 -22.91 14.04 -11.80
C SER A 28 -23.55 12.92 -10.96
N THR A 29 -22.83 12.41 -9.95
CA THR A 29 -23.36 11.40 -9.00
C THR A 29 -24.21 12.02 -7.87
N GLY A 30 -24.28 13.35 -7.76
CA GLY A 30 -25.01 14.03 -6.70
C GLY A 30 -24.32 14.01 -5.33
N GLU A 31 -23.12 13.47 -5.24
CA GLU A 31 -22.33 13.43 -3.98
C GLU A 31 -21.86 14.83 -3.56
N LYS A 32 -21.76 15.75 -4.52
CA LYS A 32 -21.40 17.14 -4.29
C LYS A 32 -22.33 18.09 -5.04
N GLN A 33 -22.95 19.01 -4.33
CA GLN A 33 -23.81 20.05 -4.94
C GLN A 33 -23.05 21.33 -5.28
N ARG A 34 -21.89 21.56 -4.67
CA ARG A 34 -21.17 22.82 -4.77
C ARG A 34 -19.67 22.62 -4.63
N ILE A 35 -18.92 23.22 -5.54
CA ILE A 35 -17.47 23.30 -5.47
C ILE A 35 -17.09 24.51 -4.61
N LYS A 36 -16.52 24.27 -3.43
CA LYS A 36 -15.90 25.31 -2.63
C LYS A 36 -14.40 25.03 -2.56
N PRO A 37 -13.55 25.94 -3.06
CA PRO A 37 -12.10 25.75 -2.99
C PRO A 37 -11.65 25.64 -1.53
N SER A 38 -10.71 24.76 -1.28
CA SER A 38 -10.02 24.65 0.01
C SER A 38 -8.89 25.69 0.07
N ARG A 39 -8.48 26.08 1.27
CA ARG A 39 -7.30 26.94 1.46
C ARG A 39 -6.01 26.23 1.01
N LEU A 40 -5.86 24.96 1.38
CA LEU A 40 -4.81 24.09 0.84
C LEU A 40 -5.37 23.35 -0.39
N SER A 41 -4.60 23.30 -1.48
CA SER A 41 -4.91 22.47 -2.65
C SER A 41 -4.73 20.98 -2.34
N SER A 42 -5.28 20.11 -3.18
CA SER A 42 -5.04 18.67 -3.03
C SER A 42 -3.58 18.32 -3.27
N SER A 43 -2.92 19.01 -4.19
CA SER A 43 -1.48 18.83 -4.45
C SER A 43 -0.63 19.16 -3.23
N GLU A 44 -0.92 20.26 -2.52
CA GLU A 44 -0.23 20.62 -1.27
C GLU A 44 -0.48 19.56 -0.17
N VAL A 45 -1.73 19.10 -0.02
CA VAL A 45 -2.08 18.09 0.98
C VAL A 45 -1.38 16.78 0.70
N MET A 46 -1.38 16.30 -0.56
CA MET A 46 -0.71 15.08 -0.98
C MET A 46 0.81 15.18 -0.81
N THR A 47 1.41 16.30 -1.19
CA THR A 47 2.85 16.56 -1.02
C THR A 47 3.27 16.49 0.44
N ILE A 48 2.52 17.14 1.34
CA ILE A 48 2.78 17.09 2.79
C ILE A 48 2.69 15.65 3.31
N LEU A 49 1.73 14.85 2.84
CA LEU A 49 1.58 13.46 3.25
C LEU A 49 2.71 12.56 2.72
N ILE A 50 3.08 12.70 1.45
CA ILE A 50 4.18 11.93 0.85
C ILE A 50 5.49 12.26 1.57
N ALA A 51 5.77 13.53 1.80
CA ALA A 51 6.95 13.98 2.51
C ALA A 51 6.97 13.51 3.98
N PHE A 52 5.82 13.35 4.64
CA PHE A 52 5.73 12.74 5.96
C PHE A 52 6.35 11.34 5.97
N HIS A 53 5.97 10.48 5.01
CA HIS A 53 6.48 9.10 4.94
C HIS A 53 7.98 9.02 4.59
N GLN A 54 8.57 10.11 4.11
CA GLN A 54 10.00 10.20 3.83
C GLN A 54 10.78 10.92 4.96
N SER A 55 10.08 11.52 5.93
CA SER A 55 10.68 12.39 6.94
C SER A 55 11.25 11.66 8.16
N GLY A 56 10.92 10.39 8.37
CA GLY A 56 11.29 9.64 9.57
C GLY A 56 10.51 9.98 10.85
N TYR A 57 9.56 10.92 10.79
CA TYR A 57 8.67 11.19 11.91
C TYR A 57 7.72 10.01 12.15
N ARG A 58 7.52 9.63 13.42
CA ARG A 58 6.67 8.47 13.79
C ARG A 58 5.17 8.77 13.77
N ASP A 59 4.78 10.02 14.00
CA ASP A 59 3.37 10.41 13.98
C ASP A 59 3.16 11.69 13.18
N PHE A 60 2.06 11.71 12.44
CA PHE A 60 1.70 12.81 11.56
C PHE A 60 1.38 14.11 12.32
N LYS A 61 0.87 14.01 13.56
CA LYS A 61 0.55 15.20 14.36
C LYS A 61 1.81 15.99 14.71
N THR A 62 2.82 15.31 15.23
CA THR A 62 4.12 15.93 15.55
C THR A 62 4.78 16.49 14.28
N TYR A 63 4.83 15.71 13.21
CA TYR A 63 5.35 16.18 11.93
C TYR A 63 4.64 17.44 11.46
N TYR A 64 3.31 17.43 11.36
CA TYR A 64 2.56 18.58 10.87
C TYR A 64 2.69 19.79 11.76
N THR A 65 2.46 19.64 13.09
CA THR A 65 2.42 20.79 14.01
C THR A 65 3.78 21.34 14.39
N LYS A 66 4.81 20.49 14.47
CA LYS A 66 6.15 20.90 14.94
C LYS A 66 7.15 21.11 13.83
N PHE A 67 6.93 20.52 12.66
CA PHE A 67 7.83 20.69 11.53
C PHE A 67 7.18 21.50 10.40
N VAL A 68 6.10 21.02 9.78
CA VAL A 68 5.47 21.70 8.63
C VAL A 68 5.00 23.10 9.01
N CYS A 69 4.23 23.25 10.11
CA CYS A 69 3.72 24.55 10.54
C CYS A 69 4.80 25.55 11.01
N GLN A 70 6.01 25.07 11.34
CA GLN A 70 7.09 25.95 11.79
C GLN A 70 8.06 26.29 10.66
N TYR A 71 8.46 25.30 9.85
CA TYR A 71 9.56 25.47 8.89
C TYR A 71 9.09 25.56 7.44
N TRP A 72 7.88 25.10 7.09
CA TRP A 72 7.39 25.08 5.72
C TRP A 72 6.30 26.11 5.41
N ARG A 73 6.11 27.13 6.24
CA ARG A 73 5.16 28.22 5.99
C ARG A 73 5.45 29.02 4.73
N HIS A 74 6.70 29.09 4.31
CA HIS A 74 7.09 29.76 3.08
C HIS A 74 6.75 28.94 1.82
N TYR A 75 6.71 27.61 1.95
CA TYR A 75 6.24 26.72 0.88
C TYR A 75 4.71 26.60 0.85
N PHE A 76 4.08 26.60 2.00
CA PHE A 76 2.64 26.43 2.19
C PHE A 76 2.08 27.60 3.03
N PRO A 77 1.80 28.78 2.42
CA PRO A 77 1.38 29.97 3.17
C PRO A 77 -0.01 29.78 3.83
N ASP A 78 -0.87 28.99 3.23
CA ASP A 78 -2.27 28.78 3.63
C ASP A 78 -2.49 27.56 4.53
N LEU A 79 -1.49 27.17 5.34
CA LEU A 79 -1.61 26.06 6.27
C LEU A 79 -2.85 26.18 7.16
N VAL A 80 -3.50 25.06 7.38
CA VAL A 80 -4.74 24.93 8.15
C VAL A 80 -4.48 24.30 9.53
N SER A 81 -5.48 24.29 10.42
CA SER A 81 -5.38 23.57 11.68
C SER A 81 -5.20 22.06 11.46
N TYR A 82 -4.58 21.37 12.40
CA TYR A 82 -4.37 19.91 12.33
C TYR A 82 -5.67 19.13 12.08
N THR A 83 -6.75 19.49 12.80
CA THR A 83 -8.06 18.84 12.62
C THR A 83 -8.61 19.05 11.21
N ARG A 84 -8.40 20.23 10.62
CA ARG A 84 -8.80 20.50 9.24
C ARG A 84 -7.94 19.72 8.26
N MET A 85 -6.63 19.62 8.51
CA MET A 85 -5.70 18.83 7.71
C MET A 85 -6.13 17.36 7.63
N LEU A 86 -6.55 16.75 8.74
CA LEU A 86 -7.05 15.36 8.74
C LEU A 86 -8.30 15.19 7.87
N LYS A 87 -9.22 16.17 7.86
CA LYS A 87 -10.39 16.14 6.96
C LYS A 87 -9.99 16.29 5.48
N LEU A 88 -8.98 17.08 5.19
CA LEU A 88 -8.46 17.21 3.83
C LEU A 88 -7.77 15.93 3.37
N LEU A 89 -6.98 15.27 4.21
CA LEU A 89 -6.37 13.96 3.92
C LEU A 89 -7.43 12.91 3.54
N GLN A 90 -8.55 12.86 4.28
CA GLN A 90 -9.65 11.96 3.92
C GLN A 90 -10.25 12.29 2.56
N ALA A 91 -10.42 13.58 2.26
CA ALA A 91 -10.98 14.02 0.98
C ALA A 91 -10.04 13.78 -0.22
N THR A 92 -8.72 13.76 0.00
CA THR A 92 -7.71 13.50 -1.05
C THR A 92 -7.42 12.02 -1.27
N LEU A 93 -8.00 11.11 -0.49
CA LEU A 93 -7.75 9.66 -0.62
C LEU A 93 -8.03 9.12 -2.04
N PRO A 94 -9.12 9.47 -2.74
CA PRO A 94 -9.33 9.02 -4.12
C PRO A 94 -8.23 9.49 -5.07
N ALA A 95 -7.77 10.74 -4.91
CA ALA A 95 -6.66 11.27 -5.71
C ALA A 95 -5.36 10.50 -5.43
N LEU A 96 -5.04 10.22 -4.17
CA LEU A 96 -3.88 9.41 -3.79
C LEU A 96 -3.93 7.99 -4.37
N CYS A 97 -5.09 7.35 -4.34
CA CYS A 97 -5.26 6.02 -4.92
C CYS A 97 -5.09 6.04 -6.46
N SER A 98 -5.60 7.09 -7.13
CA SER A 98 -5.44 7.25 -8.57
C SER A 98 -3.99 7.57 -8.94
N TYR A 99 -3.33 8.46 -8.19
CA TYR A 99 -1.92 8.77 -8.33
C TYR A 99 -1.03 7.52 -8.18
N LEU A 100 -1.29 6.69 -7.17
CA LEU A 100 -0.58 5.42 -6.99
C LEU A 100 -0.75 4.50 -8.19
N LYS A 101 -1.96 4.40 -8.77
CA LYS A 101 -2.21 3.57 -9.97
C LYS A 101 -1.44 4.06 -11.19
N GLN A 102 -1.25 5.36 -11.36
CA GLN A 102 -0.43 5.91 -12.45
C GLN A 102 1.07 5.61 -12.28
N ARG A 103 1.50 5.30 -11.05
CA ARG A 103 2.87 4.92 -10.71
C ARG A 103 3.13 3.43 -10.81
N PHE A 104 2.13 2.64 -11.18
CA PHE A 104 2.36 1.24 -11.47
C PHE A 104 3.25 1.11 -12.71
N ASP A 105 4.19 0.20 -12.59
CA ASP A 105 5.15 -0.09 -13.65
C ASP A 105 4.55 -1.02 -14.71
N LYS A 106 5.28 -1.19 -15.80
CA LYS A 106 4.92 -2.13 -16.86
C LYS A 106 5.36 -3.55 -16.51
N PRO A 107 4.59 -4.57 -16.93
CA PRO A 107 5.01 -5.96 -16.75
C PRO A 107 6.24 -6.26 -17.61
N THR A 108 7.24 -6.89 -17.02
CA THR A 108 8.49 -7.34 -17.69
C THR A 108 8.43 -8.79 -18.15
N GLY A 109 7.35 -9.51 -17.83
CA GLY A 109 7.21 -10.95 -18.03
C GLY A 109 7.63 -11.78 -16.80
N ILE A 110 8.18 -11.14 -15.76
CA ILE A 110 8.53 -11.76 -14.48
C ILE A 110 7.91 -10.93 -13.37
N ALA A 111 7.14 -11.57 -12.52
CA ALA A 111 6.51 -10.91 -11.38
C ALA A 111 6.66 -11.73 -10.10
N PHE A 112 6.70 -11.04 -8.97
CA PHE A 112 6.73 -11.61 -7.63
C PHE A 112 5.49 -11.17 -6.86
N ILE A 113 4.87 -12.11 -6.14
CA ILE A 113 3.76 -11.81 -5.24
C ILE A 113 4.10 -12.20 -3.81
N ASP A 114 3.73 -11.35 -2.88
CA ASP A 114 3.79 -11.68 -1.45
C ASP A 114 2.81 -10.82 -0.65
N SER A 115 2.61 -11.19 0.61
CA SER A 115 1.76 -10.45 1.54
C SER A 115 2.44 -10.20 2.86
N THR A 116 2.06 -9.10 3.51
CA THR A 116 2.52 -8.79 4.84
C THR A 116 1.38 -8.34 5.75
N SER A 117 1.46 -8.66 7.05
CA SER A 117 0.45 -8.22 8.01
C SER A 117 0.62 -6.76 8.40
N LEU A 118 -0.48 -6.02 8.40
CA LEU A 118 -0.59 -4.67 8.97
C LEU A 118 -1.37 -4.77 10.29
N LYS A 119 -0.66 -4.76 11.41
CA LYS A 119 -1.27 -4.85 12.73
C LYS A 119 -1.87 -3.50 13.12
N VAL A 120 -3.12 -3.49 13.54
CA VAL A 120 -3.83 -2.28 13.96
C VAL A 120 -3.62 -1.99 15.44
N CYS A 121 -3.63 -3.02 16.27
CA CYS A 121 -3.38 -2.90 17.71
C CYS A 121 -2.85 -4.21 18.27
N HIS A 122 -2.34 -4.15 19.50
CA HIS A 122 -1.99 -5.35 20.27
C HIS A 122 -3.25 -6.20 20.57
N ASN A 123 -3.10 -7.54 20.58
CA ASN A 123 -4.24 -8.46 20.73
C ASN A 123 -5.10 -8.19 21.98
N MET A 124 -4.51 -7.76 23.09
CA MET A 124 -5.23 -7.41 24.33
C MET A 124 -6.09 -6.15 24.21
N ARG A 125 -5.86 -5.33 23.20
CA ARG A 125 -6.60 -4.07 22.97
C ARG A 125 -7.78 -4.24 22.01
N ILE A 126 -7.94 -5.38 21.37
CA ILE A 126 -9.02 -5.64 20.40
C ILE A 126 -10.41 -5.26 20.93
N PRO A 127 -10.80 -5.63 22.19
CA PRO A 127 -12.14 -5.29 22.69
C PRO A 127 -12.40 -3.79 22.87
N ARG A 128 -11.33 -2.99 22.96
CA ARG A 128 -11.41 -1.53 23.12
C ARG A 128 -11.16 -0.76 21.85
N HIS A 129 -10.79 -1.45 20.76
CA HIS A 129 -10.46 -0.84 19.48
C HIS A 129 -11.74 -0.61 18.67
N GLN A 130 -12.05 0.66 18.36
CA GLN A 130 -13.29 1.05 17.68
C GLN A 130 -13.07 1.45 16.23
N VAL A 131 -11.90 2.03 15.90
CA VAL A 131 -11.66 2.69 14.60
C VAL A 131 -11.83 1.74 13.40
N PHE A 132 -11.38 0.48 13.52
CA PHE A 132 -11.46 -0.53 12.48
C PHE A 132 -12.21 -1.79 12.96
N ALA A 133 -13.21 -1.63 13.82
CA ALA A 133 -13.89 -2.76 14.45
C ALA A 133 -14.58 -3.67 13.42
N ASP A 134 -15.12 -3.10 12.36
CA ASP A 134 -15.88 -3.83 11.34
C ASP A 134 -14.99 -4.39 10.23
N GLU A 135 -13.92 -3.68 9.86
CA GLU A 135 -13.06 -4.02 8.72
C GLU A 135 -11.87 -4.89 9.12
N ALA A 136 -11.22 -4.60 10.25
CA ALA A 136 -10.09 -5.38 10.72
C ALA A 136 -10.53 -6.72 11.31
N LYS A 137 -9.78 -7.77 11.03
CA LYS A 137 -10.08 -9.12 11.56
C LYS A 137 -8.81 -9.78 12.12
N ARG A 138 -9.01 -10.77 12.99
CA ARG A 138 -7.89 -11.60 13.48
C ARG A 138 -7.39 -12.50 12.37
N GLY A 139 -6.08 -12.43 12.11
CA GLY A 139 -5.38 -13.33 11.19
C GLY A 139 -4.27 -14.07 11.92
N LYS A 140 -3.79 -15.16 11.33
CA LYS A 140 -2.64 -15.93 11.80
C LYS A 140 -1.51 -15.81 10.79
N GLY A 141 -0.38 -15.29 11.21
CA GLY A 141 0.87 -15.23 10.43
C GLY A 141 1.94 -16.14 11.02
N THR A 142 3.12 -16.12 10.43
CA THR A 142 4.30 -16.86 10.95
C THR A 142 4.68 -16.44 12.37
N MET A 143 4.48 -15.17 12.72
CA MET A 143 4.76 -14.60 14.05
C MET A 143 3.59 -14.75 15.03
N GLY A 144 2.59 -15.59 14.72
CA GLY A 144 1.42 -15.81 15.58
C GLY A 144 0.17 -15.02 15.16
N TRP A 145 -0.75 -14.84 16.11
CA TRP A 145 -2.01 -14.15 15.87
C TRP A 145 -1.82 -12.63 15.87
N PHE A 146 -2.48 -11.95 14.94
CA PHE A 146 -2.55 -10.49 14.87
C PHE A 146 -3.99 -10.03 14.57
N TYR A 147 -4.27 -8.77 14.88
CA TYR A 147 -5.52 -8.10 14.52
C TYR A 147 -5.22 -6.96 13.56
N GLY A 148 -5.85 -6.95 12.40
CA GLY A 148 -5.63 -5.92 11.40
C GLY A 148 -5.92 -6.37 9.98
N PHE A 149 -5.03 -5.98 9.07
CA PHE A 149 -5.14 -6.19 7.63
C PHE A 149 -3.93 -6.96 7.09
N LYS A 150 -4.02 -7.36 5.84
CA LYS A 150 -2.89 -7.82 5.03
C LYS A 150 -2.70 -6.91 3.84
N LEU A 151 -1.48 -6.51 3.60
CA LEU A 151 -1.06 -5.80 2.39
C LEU A 151 -0.47 -6.82 1.42
N HIS A 152 -1.07 -6.92 0.24
CA HIS A 152 -0.60 -7.77 -0.85
C HIS A 152 0.03 -6.88 -1.92
N LEU A 153 1.20 -7.26 -2.41
CA LEU A 153 1.91 -6.57 -3.49
C LEU A 153 2.22 -7.55 -4.61
N ILE A 154 2.15 -7.07 -5.84
CA ILE A 154 2.80 -7.70 -7.00
C ILE A 154 3.81 -6.71 -7.55
N MET A 155 5.02 -7.19 -7.79
CA MET A 155 6.14 -6.39 -8.29
C MET A 155 6.81 -7.10 -9.44
N ASN A 156 7.38 -6.34 -10.39
CA ASN A 156 8.22 -6.90 -11.43
C ASN A 156 9.64 -7.21 -10.89
N ASP A 157 10.47 -7.80 -11.70
CA ASP A 157 11.83 -8.21 -11.34
C ASP A 157 12.84 -7.04 -11.30
N GLU A 158 12.43 -5.84 -11.72
CA GLU A 158 13.17 -4.58 -11.61
C GLU A 158 12.83 -3.81 -10.34
N GLY A 159 11.84 -4.28 -9.57
CA GLY A 159 11.36 -3.63 -8.33
C GLY A 159 10.19 -2.69 -8.53
N GLY A 160 9.63 -2.62 -9.74
CA GLY A 160 8.45 -1.82 -10.05
C GLY A 160 7.16 -2.45 -9.52
N LEU A 161 6.27 -1.61 -8.99
CA LEU A 161 4.99 -2.05 -8.43
C LEU A 161 3.96 -2.27 -9.56
N LEU A 162 3.37 -3.47 -9.63
CA LEU A 162 2.36 -3.82 -10.62
C LEU A 162 0.93 -3.81 -10.04
N ALA A 163 0.77 -4.24 -8.79
CA ALA A 163 -0.52 -4.25 -8.13
C ALA A 163 -0.39 -4.15 -6.61
N VAL A 164 -1.38 -3.54 -5.99
CA VAL A 164 -1.54 -3.41 -4.52
C VAL A 164 -2.95 -3.78 -4.13
N LYS A 165 -3.11 -4.55 -3.07
CA LYS A 165 -4.40 -4.84 -2.46
C LYS A 165 -4.31 -4.96 -0.95
N VAL A 166 -5.29 -4.41 -0.24
CA VAL A 166 -5.44 -4.57 1.21
C VAL A 166 -6.64 -5.45 1.47
N THR A 167 -6.49 -6.42 2.36
CA THR A 167 -7.58 -7.33 2.79
C THR A 167 -7.64 -7.40 4.30
N ALA A 168 -8.77 -7.84 4.86
CA ALA A 168 -8.86 -8.14 6.28
C ALA A 168 -7.88 -9.26 6.68
N GLY A 169 -7.39 -9.24 7.90
CA GLY A 169 -6.31 -10.13 8.36
C GLY A 169 -6.62 -11.64 8.27
N ASN A 170 -7.90 -12.02 8.27
CA ASN A 170 -8.36 -13.41 8.16
C ASN A 170 -8.50 -13.92 6.72
N VAL A 171 -8.33 -13.07 5.71
CA VAL A 171 -8.43 -13.48 4.31
C VAL A 171 -7.22 -14.32 3.93
N ASP A 172 -7.44 -15.42 3.23
CA ASP A 172 -6.38 -16.26 2.67
C ASP A 172 -5.61 -15.50 1.58
N ASP A 173 -4.28 -15.59 1.59
CA ASP A 173 -3.40 -14.84 0.69
C ASP A 173 -3.60 -15.17 -0.79
N ARG A 174 -4.17 -16.32 -1.09
CA ARG A 174 -4.49 -16.78 -2.44
C ARG A 174 -5.72 -16.12 -3.05
N LYS A 175 -6.70 -15.71 -2.20
CA LYS A 175 -7.97 -15.15 -2.67
C LYS A 175 -7.84 -13.87 -3.50
N PRO A 176 -7.01 -12.88 -3.11
CA PRO A 176 -6.89 -11.64 -3.88
C PRO A 176 -6.09 -11.77 -5.17
N VAL A 177 -5.38 -12.89 -5.40
CA VAL A 177 -4.42 -13.04 -6.51
C VAL A 177 -5.07 -12.81 -7.86
N LEU A 178 -6.20 -13.44 -8.13
CA LEU A 178 -6.90 -13.34 -9.42
C LEU A 178 -7.32 -11.90 -9.77
N ASP A 179 -7.72 -11.12 -8.76
CA ASP A 179 -8.07 -9.70 -8.97
C ASP A 179 -6.84 -8.82 -9.24
N MET A 180 -5.68 -9.24 -8.73
CA MET A 180 -4.44 -8.46 -8.79
C MET A 180 -3.63 -8.68 -10.06
N VAL A 181 -3.81 -9.81 -10.73
CA VAL A 181 -2.97 -10.21 -11.89
C VAL A 181 -3.42 -9.61 -13.22
N ARG A 182 -4.41 -8.73 -13.25
CA ARG A 182 -4.98 -8.17 -14.50
C ARG A 182 -3.93 -7.54 -15.43
N ASN A 183 -2.86 -7.00 -14.88
CA ASN A 183 -1.77 -6.38 -15.62
C ASN A 183 -0.46 -7.19 -15.53
N VAL A 184 -0.53 -8.47 -15.17
CA VAL A 184 0.63 -9.35 -15.07
C VAL A 184 0.70 -10.21 -16.31
N THR A 185 1.89 -10.40 -16.86
CA THR A 185 2.15 -11.28 -18.01
C THR A 185 3.36 -12.16 -17.73
N GLY A 186 3.41 -13.35 -18.33
CA GLY A 186 4.53 -14.28 -18.19
C GLY A 186 4.48 -15.06 -16.87
N SER A 187 5.56 -15.07 -16.11
CA SER A 187 5.73 -15.90 -14.92
C SER A 187 5.48 -15.13 -13.63
N LEU A 188 4.65 -15.69 -12.74
CA LEU A 188 4.37 -15.16 -11.41
C LEU A 188 4.96 -16.09 -10.34
N TYR A 189 5.91 -15.58 -9.57
CA TYR A 189 6.61 -16.31 -8.53
C TYR A 189 6.05 -15.98 -7.15
N ALA A 190 5.76 -17.02 -6.36
CA ALA A 190 5.18 -16.87 -5.02
C ALA A 190 5.83 -17.79 -3.99
N ASP A 191 5.64 -17.47 -2.70
CA ASP A 191 6.07 -18.34 -1.61
C ASP A 191 5.25 -19.64 -1.57
N LYS A 192 5.80 -20.67 -0.89
CA LYS A 192 5.15 -21.96 -0.63
C LYS A 192 3.78 -21.84 0.07
N GLY A 193 3.47 -20.69 0.68
CA GLY A 193 2.16 -20.38 1.24
C GLY A 193 1.05 -20.31 0.19
N TYR A 194 1.40 -19.91 -1.03
CA TYR A 194 0.47 -19.76 -2.15
C TYR A 194 0.19 -21.04 -2.93
N VAL A 195 0.77 -22.17 -2.56
CA VAL A 195 0.55 -23.47 -3.24
C VAL A 195 -0.94 -23.81 -3.28
N SER A 196 -1.49 -23.89 -4.51
CA SER A 196 -2.88 -24.25 -4.81
C SER A 196 -2.97 -24.73 -6.24
N THR A 197 -3.55 -25.91 -6.45
CA THR A 197 -3.78 -26.48 -7.79
C THR A 197 -4.86 -25.72 -8.56
N SER A 198 -5.94 -25.29 -7.87
CA SER A 198 -6.99 -24.48 -8.49
C SER A 198 -6.46 -23.13 -8.95
N LEU A 199 -5.77 -22.41 -8.07
CA LEU A 199 -5.19 -21.10 -8.42
C LEU A 199 -4.21 -21.22 -9.60
N LYS A 200 -3.39 -22.28 -9.62
CA LYS A 200 -2.45 -22.51 -10.74
C LYS A 200 -3.20 -22.74 -12.06
N ALA A 201 -4.28 -23.49 -12.05
CA ALA A 201 -5.10 -23.74 -13.24
C ALA A 201 -5.78 -22.43 -13.73
N GLU A 202 -6.39 -21.67 -12.82
CA GLU A 202 -7.07 -20.41 -13.13
C GLU A 202 -6.10 -19.33 -13.69
N LEU A 203 -4.86 -19.29 -13.18
CA LEU A 203 -3.82 -18.40 -13.70
C LEU A 203 -3.30 -18.88 -15.07
N ALA A 204 -3.17 -20.18 -15.28
CA ALA A 204 -2.78 -20.74 -16.57
C ALA A 204 -3.81 -20.43 -17.68
N GLU A 205 -5.12 -20.42 -17.36
CA GLU A 205 -6.18 -19.97 -18.27
C GLU A 205 -6.02 -18.50 -18.69
N GLN A 206 -5.41 -17.67 -17.81
CA GLN A 206 -5.09 -16.26 -18.11
C GLN A 206 -3.70 -16.08 -18.77
N GLY A 207 -3.02 -17.19 -19.13
CA GLY A 207 -1.70 -17.14 -19.75
C GLY A 207 -0.55 -16.83 -18.79
N ILE A 208 -0.76 -16.98 -17.47
CA ILE A 208 0.25 -16.72 -16.45
C ILE A 208 0.82 -18.06 -15.95
N ASP A 209 2.14 -18.22 -16.05
CA ASP A 209 2.82 -19.38 -15.48
C ASP A 209 3.09 -19.15 -13.97
N PHE A 210 2.34 -19.87 -13.14
CA PHE A 210 2.40 -19.71 -11.68
C PHE A 210 3.38 -20.69 -11.05
N ILE A 211 4.45 -20.14 -10.47
CA ILE A 211 5.59 -20.91 -9.92
C ILE A 211 5.71 -20.63 -8.43
N THR A 212 5.66 -21.67 -7.61
CA THR A 212 5.76 -21.56 -6.16
C THR A 212 6.88 -22.41 -5.61
N GLY A 213 7.40 -22.03 -4.45
CA GLY A 213 8.24 -22.88 -3.65
C GLY A 213 7.52 -24.16 -3.22
N GLN A 214 8.25 -25.29 -3.10
CA GLN A 214 7.68 -26.56 -2.69
C GLN A 214 7.63 -26.69 -1.16
N ARG A 215 6.55 -27.24 -0.64
CA ARG A 215 6.46 -27.60 0.78
C ARG A 215 7.20 -28.91 1.03
N SER A 216 7.76 -29.09 2.22
CA SER A 216 8.53 -30.29 2.60
C SER A 216 7.73 -31.60 2.51
N ASN A 217 6.41 -31.52 2.67
CA ASN A 217 5.47 -32.66 2.61
C ASN A 217 4.92 -32.95 1.21
N MET A 218 5.38 -32.23 0.18
CA MET A 218 4.97 -32.46 -1.20
C MET A 218 5.96 -33.36 -1.94
N LYS A 219 5.45 -34.15 -2.91
CA LYS A 219 6.31 -34.87 -3.84
C LYS A 219 7.18 -33.86 -4.60
N ARG A 220 8.50 -34.05 -4.52
CA ARG A 220 9.44 -33.15 -5.20
C ARG A 220 9.23 -33.19 -6.70
N GLN A 221 8.95 -32.04 -7.27
CA GLN A 221 8.94 -31.84 -8.73
C GLN A 221 10.24 -31.14 -9.13
N PRO A 222 10.83 -31.49 -10.29
CA PRO A 222 11.99 -30.77 -10.78
C PRO A 222 11.61 -29.32 -11.07
N ILE A 223 12.34 -28.39 -10.44
CA ILE A 223 12.24 -26.94 -10.72
C ILE A 223 13.46 -26.59 -11.55
N SER A 224 13.26 -25.83 -12.61
CA SER A 224 14.39 -25.37 -13.46
C SER A 224 15.39 -24.54 -12.64
N SER A 225 16.64 -24.48 -13.09
CA SER A 225 17.66 -23.62 -12.46
C SER A 225 17.27 -22.15 -12.50
N TRP A 226 16.58 -21.73 -13.57
CA TRP A 226 16.04 -20.39 -13.75
C TRP A 226 14.97 -20.08 -12.69
N ASP A 227 13.96 -20.93 -12.58
CA ASP A 227 12.87 -20.73 -11.62
C ASP A 227 13.37 -20.70 -10.17
N ARG A 228 14.41 -21.53 -9.88
CA ARG A 228 15.05 -21.51 -8.58
C ARG A 228 15.74 -20.17 -8.30
N ALA A 229 16.41 -19.61 -9.29
CA ALA A 229 17.03 -18.29 -9.18
C ALA A 229 15.97 -17.19 -8.98
N MET A 230 14.84 -17.24 -9.73
CA MET A 230 13.77 -16.28 -9.60
C MET A 230 13.03 -16.38 -8.26
N LEU A 231 12.80 -17.60 -7.76
CA LEU A 231 12.26 -17.80 -6.40
C LEU A 231 13.20 -17.24 -5.32
N SER A 232 14.50 -17.28 -5.53
CA SER A 232 15.46 -16.62 -4.64
C SER A 232 15.44 -15.10 -4.80
N LYS A 233 15.31 -14.57 -6.02
CA LYS A 233 15.22 -13.13 -6.30
C LYS A 233 13.98 -12.47 -5.68
N ARG A 234 12.98 -13.24 -5.27
CA ARG A 234 11.77 -12.77 -4.56
C ARG A 234 12.08 -11.94 -3.29
N PHE A 235 13.31 -11.99 -2.76
CA PHE A 235 13.70 -11.12 -1.64
C PHE A 235 13.50 -9.62 -1.92
N ILE A 236 13.42 -9.21 -3.19
CA ILE A 236 13.11 -7.81 -3.57
C ILE A 236 11.80 -7.34 -2.90
N ILE A 237 10.74 -8.15 -2.96
CA ILE A 237 9.45 -7.78 -2.35
C ILE A 237 9.54 -7.73 -0.82
N GLU A 238 10.36 -8.58 -0.20
CA GLU A 238 10.61 -8.55 1.24
C GLU A 238 11.34 -7.26 1.64
N THR A 239 12.29 -6.80 0.82
CA THR A 239 12.98 -5.51 1.02
C THR A 239 12.00 -4.33 0.96
N VAL A 240 11.05 -4.35 0.01
CA VAL A 240 10.02 -3.30 -0.09
C VAL A 240 9.11 -3.33 1.14
N PHE A 241 8.70 -4.51 1.61
CA PHE A 241 7.93 -4.61 2.86
C PHE A 241 8.70 -4.09 4.07
N ASP A 242 10.01 -4.34 4.13
CA ASP A 242 10.86 -3.80 5.19
C ASP A 242 10.93 -2.28 5.14
N GLN A 243 11.14 -1.70 3.96
CA GLN A 243 11.10 -0.26 3.75
C GLN A 243 9.76 0.35 4.16
N LEU A 244 8.64 -0.22 3.73
CA LEU A 244 7.31 0.24 4.08
C LEU A 244 7.05 0.20 5.60
N LYS A 245 7.54 -0.81 6.30
CA LYS A 245 7.34 -0.97 7.74
C LYS A 245 8.28 -0.12 8.58
N ASN A 246 9.56 -0.07 8.21
CA ASN A 246 10.61 0.48 9.07
C ASN A 246 11.04 1.88 8.67
N ILE A 247 10.97 2.24 7.38
CA ILE A 247 11.31 3.58 6.89
C ILE A 247 10.05 4.44 6.77
N CYS A 248 9.01 3.95 6.07
CA CYS A 248 7.77 4.69 5.90
C CYS A 248 6.82 4.57 7.10
N LEU A 249 7.20 3.81 8.14
CA LEU A 249 6.47 3.65 9.41
C LEU A 249 5.00 3.28 9.25
N LEU A 250 4.67 2.49 8.22
CA LEU A 250 3.33 1.92 8.04
C LEU A 250 2.88 1.09 9.26
N TYR A 251 3.84 0.64 10.04
CA TYR A 251 3.66 -0.03 11.31
C TYR A 251 4.07 0.93 12.43
N THR A 252 3.11 1.50 13.12
CA THR A 252 3.40 2.22 14.37
C THR A 252 3.88 1.21 15.40
N SER A 253 5.10 1.41 15.91
CA SER A 253 5.59 0.71 17.11
C SER A 253 4.46 0.66 18.15
N PRO A 254 4.30 -0.45 18.88
CA PRO A 254 3.39 -0.48 20.01
C PRO A 254 3.68 0.73 20.90
N SER A 255 2.62 1.41 21.34
CA SER A 255 2.73 2.53 22.26
C SER A 255 3.63 2.10 23.45
N PRO A 256 4.48 2.99 24.02
CA PRO A 256 5.23 2.67 25.24
C PRO A 256 4.35 2.18 26.41
N ARG A 257 3.03 2.30 26.28
CA ARG A 257 2.04 1.76 27.22
C ARG A 257 1.51 0.37 26.83
N ASP A 258 1.95 -0.17 25.69
CA ASP A 258 1.62 -1.54 25.33
C ASP A 258 2.67 -2.45 25.99
N PRO A 259 2.28 -3.36 26.88
CA PRO A 259 3.23 -4.32 27.46
C PRO A 259 3.84 -5.16 26.32
N THR A 260 5.16 -5.27 26.34
CA THR A 260 5.96 -6.14 25.47
C THR A 260 5.57 -7.60 25.64
#